data_e682d4a50d4c6c6cc0f38fe76f958ebe
#
_entry.id   e682d4a50d4c6c6cc0f38fe76f958ebe
#
_cell.length_a   1.000
_cell.length_b   1.000
_cell.length_c   1.000
_cell.angle_alpha   90.00
_cell.angle_beta   90.00
_cell.angle_gamma   90.00
#
_symmetry.space_group_name_H-M   'P 1'
#
loop_
_entity.id
_entity.type
_entity.pdbx_description
1 polymer ?
#
loop_
_entity_poly.entity_id
_entity_poly.type
_entity_poly.pdbx_seq_one_letter_code
_entity_poly.pdbx_strand_id
1 'polypeptide(L)'
;MKAIMVLFDSLNKHYLPSYGNHWIKAPNFQRLAEHTVQFDNCFAGSLPCMPARRELHTGRYNFLHRSWGPLEPFDDSMPEILKMNGVYSHLATDHHLYWADGGATYHSRFSSWEMIRGQEGDPWKGQIKFPEIPEDAKAPQRLFLPSREKLADIWRQEWVNRQEFKEEKDYPQSRTFKAGLDFIEKNHNEDSWFLQIESFDPHEPYVVPEEYDALYGDHIKKKNLDWPDYHPVIENDEDVENLKYKYAALLSKCDRSLGNVLDLMDKYNMWEDTMLIVCTDHGFLLGEHGWWAKNMMPAYNELVNTPLFIWDPRTKKMGETRESLVQLIDMAPTVLDFFNLDIPKDMQGFPLRETIENDKKVREACIFGWHGNQINCTDGRYVYMRGEAKNTNSPLYEYTLMPTHIKSRFSIDEMKDFEIAEPFSFTKGLRTMKIEVKNFNQHYRFGTMLYDTETDPYQERPISDPKIEARMANLMIKLMKESDAPVEQYERIGLDYNKEVTEEDIIEYKNNFEKNYLIDKDFENIVSWEGNTKNELTAFINLVKIADKESLVQELKDLVKERNLTVITSEVVEEFVKARVDEERRPMIMYFLNLLSRRK
;
A
#
# COMPACT_ATOMS: atom_id res chain seq x y z
N MET A 1 -3.96 32.76 4.68
CA MET A 1 -3.98 31.31 5.02
C MET A 1 -3.02 30.57 4.11
N LYS A 2 -2.19 29.74 4.68
CA LYS A 2 -1.16 28.95 3.97
C LYS A 2 -1.26 27.50 4.43
N ALA A 3 -0.93 26.54 3.59
CA ALA A 3 -0.89 25.14 4.02
C ALA A 3 0.34 24.42 3.45
N ILE A 4 0.92 23.56 4.28
CA ILE A 4 2.04 22.69 3.94
C ILE A 4 1.59 21.25 4.20
N MET A 5 1.76 20.38 3.20
CA MET A 5 1.63 18.94 3.35
C MET A 5 2.98 18.30 3.09
N VAL A 6 3.46 17.52 4.05
CA VAL A 6 4.65 16.68 3.89
C VAL A 6 4.19 15.24 3.81
N LEU A 7 4.40 14.61 2.67
CA LEU A 7 4.05 13.21 2.39
C LEU A 7 5.34 12.39 2.31
N PHE A 8 5.45 11.37 3.13
CA PHE A 8 6.49 10.35 3.04
C PHE A 8 5.89 9.07 2.46
N ASP A 9 6.52 8.45 1.46
CA ASP A 9 6.06 7.17 0.94
C ASP A 9 6.50 6.00 1.83
N SER A 10 5.60 5.09 2.12
CA SER A 10 5.90 3.86 2.86
C SER A 10 6.37 4.07 4.32
N LEU A 11 5.90 5.12 4.99
CA LEU A 11 6.24 5.42 6.38
C LEU A 11 5.48 4.52 7.35
N ASN A 12 6.18 3.58 7.97
CA ASN A 12 5.59 2.68 8.97
C ASN A 12 5.42 3.39 10.32
N LYS A 13 4.17 3.48 10.78
CA LYS A 13 3.77 4.09 12.05
C LYS A 13 4.52 3.51 13.26
N HIS A 14 4.74 2.19 13.29
CA HIS A 14 5.41 1.51 14.39
C HIS A 14 6.90 1.84 14.53
N TYR A 15 7.48 2.56 13.56
CA TYR A 15 8.85 3.05 13.60
C TYR A 15 8.95 4.52 14.07
N LEU A 16 7.86 5.14 14.51
CA LEU A 16 7.86 6.52 14.98
C LEU A 16 7.87 6.61 16.52
N PRO A 17 8.69 7.50 17.12
CA PRO A 17 8.79 7.65 18.58
C PRO A 17 7.45 7.98 19.25
N SER A 18 6.66 8.88 18.67
CA SER A 18 5.37 9.31 19.21
C SER A 18 4.31 8.19 19.19
N TYR A 19 4.52 7.14 18.40
CA TYR A 19 3.69 5.92 18.38
C TYR A 19 4.34 4.76 19.16
N GLY A 20 5.32 5.05 20.04
CA GLY A 20 5.87 4.09 20.99
C GLY A 20 7.19 3.42 20.59
N ASN A 21 7.82 3.82 19.49
CA ASN A 21 9.15 3.32 19.17
C ASN A 21 10.24 4.07 19.95
N HIS A 22 11.11 3.34 20.65
CA HIS A 22 12.13 3.94 21.52
C HIS A 22 13.58 3.82 21.01
N TRP A 23 13.80 3.07 19.94
CA TRP A 23 15.16 2.84 19.43
C TRP A 23 15.47 3.61 18.13
N ILE A 24 14.46 4.04 17.40
CA ILE A 24 14.62 4.86 16.20
C ILE A 24 15.15 6.27 16.55
N LYS A 25 16.07 6.78 15.76
CA LYS A 25 16.65 8.11 15.91
C LYS A 25 15.85 9.12 15.06
N ALA A 26 14.66 9.49 15.57
CA ALA A 26 13.73 10.38 14.89
C ALA A 26 13.15 11.45 15.83
N PRO A 27 14.00 12.37 16.39
CA PRO A 27 13.57 13.36 17.38
C PRO A 27 12.64 14.44 16.79
N ASN A 28 12.68 14.72 15.49
CA ASN A 28 11.82 15.73 14.88
C ASN A 28 10.39 15.22 14.67
N PHE A 29 10.16 13.91 14.47
CA PHE A 29 8.82 13.35 14.54
C PHE A 29 8.23 13.45 15.96
N GLN A 30 9.06 13.34 17.00
CA GLN A 30 8.62 13.59 18.35
C GLN A 30 8.26 15.09 18.56
N ARG A 31 9.11 16.00 18.10
CA ARG A 31 8.83 17.46 18.10
C ARG A 31 7.56 17.79 17.32
N LEU A 32 7.34 17.15 16.16
CA LEU A 32 6.11 17.31 15.38
C LEU A 32 4.88 16.96 16.22
N ALA A 33 4.89 15.81 16.91
CA ALA A 33 3.77 15.37 17.75
C ALA A 33 3.46 16.36 18.88
N GLU A 34 4.47 17.04 19.42
CA GLU A 34 4.31 18.09 20.46
C GLU A 34 3.64 19.35 19.91
N HIS A 35 3.75 19.64 18.61
CA HIS A 35 3.22 20.83 17.94
C HIS A 35 1.96 20.59 17.13
N THR A 36 1.50 19.34 17.03
CA THR A 36 0.34 18.95 16.20
C THR A 36 -0.63 18.09 16.99
N VAL A 37 -1.76 17.80 16.38
CA VAL A 37 -2.64 16.72 16.80
C VAL A 37 -2.23 15.46 16.06
N GLN A 38 -1.97 14.38 16.81
CA GLN A 38 -1.68 13.04 16.31
C GLN A 38 -2.95 12.21 16.20
N PHE A 39 -3.08 11.40 15.16
CA PHE A 39 -4.21 10.48 14.97
C PHE A 39 -3.76 9.03 15.13
N ASP A 40 -4.43 8.29 16.01
CA ASP A 40 -4.11 6.87 16.24
C ASP A 40 -4.80 5.93 15.24
N ASN A 41 -5.94 6.35 14.69
CA ASN A 41 -6.77 5.56 13.80
C ASN A 41 -6.92 6.22 12.43
N CYS A 42 -5.79 6.51 11.76
CA CYS A 42 -5.79 6.95 10.37
C CYS A 42 -5.52 5.76 9.45
N PHE A 43 -6.42 5.50 8.50
CA PHE A 43 -6.28 4.38 7.57
C PHE A 43 -6.05 4.86 6.15
N ALA A 44 -5.17 4.19 5.41
CA ALA A 44 -5.14 4.26 3.96
C ALA A 44 -6.46 3.73 3.39
N GLY A 45 -6.83 4.13 2.19
CA GLY A 45 -8.00 3.60 1.50
C GLY A 45 -7.59 2.73 0.31
N SER A 46 -7.31 3.35 -0.83
CA SER A 46 -6.84 2.66 -2.03
C SER A 46 -5.32 2.47 -2.02
N LEU A 47 -4.89 1.24 -2.19
CA LEU A 47 -3.50 0.83 -2.12
C LEU A 47 -2.94 0.45 -3.49
N PRO A 48 -1.60 0.51 -3.69
CA PRO A 48 -0.61 1.20 -2.87
C PRO A 48 -0.38 2.66 -3.34
N CYS A 49 0.83 3.08 -3.55
CA CYS A 49 1.32 4.44 -3.80
C CYS A 49 0.44 5.33 -4.70
N MET A 50 0.24 4.98 -5.98
CA MET A 50 -0.50 5.85 -6.91
C MET A 50 -2.02 5.86 -6.68
N PRO A 51 -2.69 4.74 -6.36
CA PRO A 51 -4.07 4.77 -5.90
C PRO A 51 -4.30 5.63 -4.65
N ALA A 52 -3.39 5.59 -3.67
CA ALA A 52 -3.44 6.46 -2.49
C ALA A 52 -3.28 7.94 -2.86
N ARG A 53 -2.39 8.26 -3.81
CA ARG A 53 -2.23 9.63 -4.32
C ARG A 53 -3.48 10.12 -5.04
N ARG A 54 -4.16 9.24 -5.77
CA ARG A 54 -5.45 9.61 -6.37
C ARG A 54 -6.48 9.96 -5.29
N GLU A 55 -6.48 9.26 -4.16
CA GLU A 55 -7.33 9.62 -3.01
C GLU A 55 -6.97 10.97 -2.41
N LEU A 56 -5.69 11.28 -2.24
CA LEU A 56 -5.22 12.59 -1.77
C LEU A 56 -5.67 13.74 -2.69
N HIS A 57 -5.79 13.48 -4.00
CA HIS A 57 -6.34 14.45 -4.95
C HIS A 57 -7.86 14.55 -4.87
N THR A 58 -8.54 13.40 -4.84
CA THR A 58 -10.00 13.34 -5.13
C THR A 58 -10.88 13.19 -3.90
N GLY A 59 -10.30 12.91 -2.72
CA GLY A 59 -11.08 12.62 -1.51
C GLY A 59 -12.05 11.44 -1.67
N ARG A 60 -11.77 10.49 -2.57
CA ARG A 60 -12.67 9.40 -2.92
C ARG A 60 -11.92 8.08 -3.13
N TYR A 61 -12.53 6.97 -2.71
CA TYR A 61 -11.98 5.65 -3.00
C TYR A 61 -11.94 5.37 -4.50
N ASN A 62 -10.86 4.77 -4.97
CA ASN A 62 -10.72 4.38 -6.36
C ASN A 62 -10.48 2.87 -6.56
N PHE A 63 -10.03 2.13 -5.53
CA PHE A 63 -9.68 0.70 -5.64
C PHE A 63 -10.85 -0.21 -6.01
N LEU A 64 -12.12 0.23 -5.85
CA LEU A 64 -13.29 -0.52 -6.26
C LEU A 64 -13.50 -0.48 -7.79
N HIS A 65 -12.96 0.54 -8.46
CA HIS A 65 -13.22 0.82 -9.87
C HIS A 65 -11.97 0.74 -10.74
N ARG A 66 -10.78 0.95 -10.16
CA ARG A 66 -9.55 1.13 -10.91
C ARG A 66 -8.34 0.69 -10.10
N SER A 67 -7.38 0.08 -10.78
CA SER A 67 -6.04 -0.18 -10.26
C SER A 67 -5.13 1.06 -10.42
N TRP A 68 -3.86 0.85 -10.69
CA TRP A 68 -2.87 1.89 -10.97
C TRP A 68 -3.21 2.66 -12.24
N GLY A 69 -3.89 3.80 -12.10
CA GLY A 69 -4.36 4.59 -13.21
C GLY A 69 -4.09 6.08 -13.06
N PRO A 70 -4.24 6.83 -14.16
CA PRO A 70 -4.16 8.30 -14.16
C PRO A 70 -5.29 8.92 -13.35
N LEU A 71 -5.21 10.23 -13.13
CA LEU A 71 -6.40 11.02 -12.83
C LEU A 71 -7.30 11.03 -14.06
N GLU A 72 -8.57 10.78 -13.84
CA GLU A 72 -9.59 10.72 -14.88
C GLU A 72 -10.16 12.13 -15.18
N PRO A 73 -10.72 12.37 -16.39
CA PRO A 73 -11.33 13.65 -16.73
C PRO A 73 -12.50 14.10 -15.82
N PHE A 74 -13.10 13.15 -15.11
CA PHE A 74 -14.20 13.42 -14.17
C PHE A 74 -13.72 13.59 -12.72
N ASP A 75 -12.44 13.37 -12.42
CA ASP A 75 -11.90 13.47 -11.05
C ASP A 75 -11.83 14.95 -10.60
N ASP A 76 -12.37 15.22 -9.43
CA ASP A 76 -12.21 16.51 -8.76
C ASP A 76 -10.87 16.52 -8.02
N SER A 77 -9.89 17.24 -8.58
CA SER A 77 -8.55 17.28 -8.00
C SER A 77 -8.38 18.45 -7.04
N MET A 78 -8.08 18.21 -5.76
CA MET A 78 -7.90 19.25 -4.74
C MET A 78 -6.86 20.31 -5.17
N PRO A 79 -5.65 20.00 -5.66
CA PRO A 79 -4.70 21.02 -6.11
C PRO A 79 -5.21 21.86 -7.28
N GLU A 80 -6.01 21.27 -8.18
CA GLU A 80 -6.63 21.99 -9.29
C GLU A 80 -7.73 22.92 -8.81
N ILE A 81 -8.58 22.47 -7.87
CA ILE A 81 -9.61 23.31 -7.24
C ILE A 81 -8.98 24.50 -6.55
N LEU A 82 -7.91 24.29 -5.78
CA LEU A 82 -7.13 25.36 -5.14
C LEU A 82 -6.68 26.40 -6.18
N LYS A 83 -6.00 25.94 -7.22
CA LYS A 83 -5.51 26.76 -8.34
C LYS A 83 -6.62 27.56 -9.00
N MET A 84 -7.78 26.94 -9.28
CA MET A 84 -8.92 27.61 -9.92
C MET A 84 -9.58 28.67 -9.03
N ASN A 85 -9.40 28.58 -7.71
CA ASN A 85 -9.94 29.52 -6.73
C ASN A 85 -8.87 30.51 -6.17
N GLY A 86 -7.76 30.68 -6.87
CA GLY A 86 -6.76 31.68 -6.53
C GLY A 86 -5.80 31.30 -5.41
N VAL A 87 -5.79 30.03 -4.97
CA VAL A 87 -4.79 29.50 -4.07
C VAL A 87 -3.66 28.89 -4.89
N TYR A 88 -2.44 29.44 -4.77
CA TYR A 88 -1.28 28.97 -5.52
C TYR A 88 -0.81 27.63 -4.99
N SER A 89 -0.90 26.56 -5.77
CA SER A 89 -0.47 25.23 -5.38
C SER A 89 0.89 24.87 -5.97
N HIS A 90 1.84 24.43 -5.13
CA HIS A 90 3.17 23.99 -5.54
C HIS A 90 3.47 22.58 -5.07
N LEU A 91 4.09 21.77 -5.95
CA LEU A 91 4.54 20.42 -5.67
C LEU A 91 6.07 20.33 -5.79
N ALA A 92 6.74 19.89 -4.73
CA ALA A 92 8.12 19.44 -4.78
C ALA A 92 8.15 17.92 -4.54
N THR A 93 8.65 17.12 -5.49
CA THR A 93 8.55 15.65 -5.43
C THR A 93 9.73 14.96 -6.10
N ASP A 94 10.11 13.79 -5.58
CA ASP A 94 11.00 12.83 -6.22
C ASP A 94 10.27 11.52 -6.60
N HIS A 95 8.94 11.49 -6.54
CA HIS A 95 8.17 10.32 -6.94
C HIS A 95 8.22 10.12 -8.46
N HIS A 96 9.08 9.21 -8.91
CA HIS A 96 9.43 9.02 -10.32
C HIS A 96 8.25 8.62 -11.23
N LEU A 97 7.16 8.10 -10.68
CA LEU A 97 6.00 7.71 -11.49
C LEU A 97 5.21 8.88 -12.07
N TYR A 98 5.44 10.11 -11.59
CA TYR A 98 4.77 11.29 -12.14
C TYR A 98 5.19 11.66 -13.57
N TRP A 99 6.26 11.11 -14.08
CA TRP A 99 6.63 11.25 -15.50
C TRP A 99 6.46 9.97 -16.32
N ALA A 100 5.81 8.96 -15.75
CA ALA A 100 5.35 7.81 -16.50
C ALA A 100 4.04 8.12 -17.24
N ASP A 101 3.65 7.27 -18.19
CA ASP A 101 2.51 7.50 -19.12
C ASP A 101 1.24 8.01 -18.43
N GLY A 102 0.74 7.29 -17.41
CA GLY A 102 -0.46 7.69 -16.67
C GLY A 102 -0.20 8.66 -15.53
N GLY A 103 1.00 8.63 -14.95
CA GLY A 103 1.39 9.49 -13.82
C GLY A 103 1.46 10.97 -14.16
N ALA A 104 1.68 11.31 -15.44
CA ALA A 104 1.78 12.69 -15.90
C ALA A 104 0.50 13.54 -15.68
N THR A 105 -0.60 12.91 -15.32
CA THR A 105 -1.86 13.61 -15.03
C THR A 105 -1.91 14.27 -13.66
N TYR A 106 -1.07 13.85 -12.70
CA TYR A 106 -1.12 14.31 -11.31
C TYR A 106 -0.46 15.67 -11.10
N HIS A 107 0.83 15.80 -11.39
CA HIS A 107 1.58 17.03 -11.14
C HIS A 107 1.06 18.24 -11.91
N SER A 108 0.47 18.02 -13.09
CA SER A 108 -0.12 19.08 -13.93
C SER A 108 -1.35 19.74 -13.32
N ARG A 109 -1.90 19.18 -12.23
CA ARG A 109 -3.01 19.81 -11.49
C ARG A 109 -2.55 20.96 -10.60
N PHE A 110 -1.28 20.99 -10.21
CA PHE A 110 -0.70 22.08 -9.43
C PHE A 110 -0.47 23.34 -10.28
N SER A 111 -0.30 24.48 -9.63
CA SER A 111 0.08 25.74 -10.32
C SER A 111 1.53 25.68 -10.84
N SER A 112 2.42 25.05 -10.07
CA SER A 112 3.80 24.78 -10.44
C SER A 112 4.35 23.56 -9.71
N TRP A 113 5.46 23.01 -10.23
CA TRP A 113 6.09 21.83 -9.64
C TRP A 113 7.60 21.78 -9.91
N GLU A 114 8.31 21.19 -8.96
CA GLU A 114 9.72 20.79 -9.10
C GLU A 114 9.81 19.27 -8.94
N MET A 115 10.31 18.58 -9.98
CA MET A 115 10.41 17.13 -10.03
C MET A 115 11.87 16.70 -10.01
N ILE A 116 12.24 16.00 -8.95
CA ILE A 116 13.61 15.55 -8.70
C ILE A 116 13.74 14.09 -9.16
N ARG A 117 14.82 13.79 -9.88
CA ARG A 117 15.08 12.49 -10.49
C ARG A 117 16.04 11.66 -9.65
N GLY A 118 15.91 10.29 -9.76
CA GLY A 118 16.91 9.34 -9.30
C GLY A 118 16.44 8.24 -8.37
N GLN A 119 15.16 8.23 -7.94
CA GLN A 119 14.62 7.21 -7.05
C GLN A 119 14.32 5.88 -7.76
N GLU A 120 14.44 4.76 -7.05
CA GLU A 120 13.99 3.40 -7.43
C GLU A 120 14.28 3.00 -8.89
N GLY A 121 15.51 3.18 -9.34
CA GLY A 121 15.86 2.83 -10.73
C GLY A 121 15.15 3.67 -11.78
N ASP A 122 14.74 4.90 -11.41
CA ASP A 122 14.26 5.92 -12.37
C ASP A 122 15.19 5.99 -13.58
N PRO A 123 14.70 5.92 -14.83
CA PRO A 123 15.52 6.01 -16.03
C PRO A 123 16.09 7.43 -16.24
N TRP A 124 16.90 7.88 -15.27
CA TRP A 124 17.44 9.23 -15.21
C TRP A 124 18.76 9.37 -15.94
N LYS A 125 19.78 8.60 -15.53
CA LYS A 125 21.11 8.69 -16.12
C LYS A 125 21.33 7.60 -17.17
N GLY A 126 21.82 8.00 -18.35
CA GLY A 126 22.13 7.06 -19.43
C GLY A 126 23.54 6.52 -19.31
N GLN A 127 23.72 5.20 -19.19
CA GLN A 127 25.00 4.52 -19.22
C GLN A 127 24.88 3.18 -19.95
N ILE A 128 25.68 3.00 -21.01
CA ILE A 128 25.69 1.74 -21.80
C ILE A 128 26.52 0.67 -21.11
N LYS A 129 27.70 1.05 -20.56
CA LYS A 129 28.53 0.12 -19.80
C LYS A 129 27.78 -0.32 -18.52
N PHE A 130 27.81 -1.63 -18.22
CA PHE A 130 27.21 -2.14 -16.97
C PHE A 130 27.91 -1.50 -15.75
N PRO A 131 27.17 -1.00 -14.75
CA PRO A 131 27.77 -0.41 -13.56
C PRO A 131 28.52 -1.46 -12.74
N GLU A 132 29.49 -1.03 -11.95
CA GLU A 132 30.09 -1.87 -10.92
C GLU A 132 29.12 -2.00 -9.75
N ILE A 133 28.80 -3.24 -9.36
CA ILE A 133 27.89 -3.56 -8.26
C ILE A 133 28.70 -4.21 -7.15
N PRO A 134 28.62 -3.71 -5.89
CA PRO A 134 29.28 -4.31 -4.75
C PRO A 134 28.89 -5.77 -4.52
N GLU A 135 29.80 -6.58 -3.99
CA GLU A 135 29.56 -8.02 -3.74
C GLU A 135 28.47 -8.29 -2.69
N ASP A 136 28.29 -7.39 -1.72
CA ASP A 136 27.24 -7.47 -0.69
C ASP A 136 25.88 -7.01 -1.15
N ALA A 137 25.76 -6.44 -2.35
CA ALA A 137 24.49 -6.05 -2.93
C ALA A 137 23.72 -7.24 -3.49
N LYS A 138 22.44 -7.33 -3.15
CA LYS A 138 21.55 -8.37 -3.68
C LYS A 138 20.46 -7.74 -4.53
N ALA A 139 20.28 -8.24 -5.75
CA ALA A 139 19.16 -7.84 -6.59
C ALA A 139 17.84 -8.36 -6.01
N PRO A 140 16.78 -7.53 -5.91
CA PRO A 140 15.48 -8.01 -5.51
C PRO A 140 14.96 -9.07 -6.49
N GLN A 141 14.44 -10.18 -5.95
CA GLN A 141 13.95 -11.32 -6.74
C GLN A 141 12.42 -11.33 -6.80
N ARG A 142 11.78 -10.26 -7.21
CA ARG A 142 10.30 -10.16 -7.21
C ARG A 142 9.66 -11.36 -7.94
N LEU A 143 9.26 -12.35 -7.17
CA LEU A 143 8.81 -13.67 -7.65
C LEU A 143 7.57 -13.64 -8.52
N PHE A 144 6.77 -12.62 -8.37
CA PHE A 144 5.45 -12.54 -8.98
C PHE A 144 5.38 -11.54 -10.13
N LEU A 145 6.50 -10.91 -10.51
CA LEU A 145 6.52 -10.05 -11.70
C LEU A 145 6.77 -10.87 -12.97
N PRO A 146 6.07 -10.54 -14.06
CA PRO A 146 6.05 -11.36 -15.28
C PRO A 146 7.36 -11.39 -16.08
N SER A 147 8.39 -10.63 -15.71
CA SER A 147 9.69 -10.73 -16.38
C SER A 147 10.87 -10.38 -15.47
N ARG A 148 11.79 -11.31 -15.31
CA ARG A 148 13.13 -11.09 -14.70
C ARG A 148 13.91 -9.98 -15.43
N GLU A 149 13.72 -9.80 -16.74
CA GLU A 149 14.39 -8.80 -17.56
C GLU A 149 14.09 -7.36 -17.10
N LYS A 150 12.82 -7.04 -16.81
CA LYS A 150 12.43 -5.69 -16.34
C LYS A 150 13.02 -5.33 -14.98
N LEU A 151 13.19 -6.32 -14.10
CA LEU A 151 13.82 -6.11 -12.79
C LEU A 151 15.32 -5.92 -12.90
N ALA A 152 15.97 -6.70 -13.78
CA ALA A 152 17.38 -6.51 -14.06
C ALA A 152 17.67 -5.10 -14.60
N ASP A 153 16.75 -4.54 -15.39
CA ASP A 153 16.86 -3.16 -15.89
C ASP A 153 16.70 -2.12 -14.80
N ILE A 154 15.71 -2.26 -13.89
CA ILE A 154 15.50 -1.36 -12.74
C ILE A 154 16.70 -1.42 -11.79
N TRP A 155 17.17 -2.62 -11.45
CA TRP A 155 18.34 -2.85 -10.61
C TRP A 155 19.61 -2.21 -11.22
N ARG A 156 19.86 -2.46 -12.50
CA ARG A 156 20.98 -1.85 -13.23
C ARG A 156 20.89 -0.33 -13.22
N GLN A 157 19.71 0.22 -13.50
CA GLN A 157 19.49 1.67 -13.55
C GLN A 157 19.70 2.33 -12.18
N GLU A 158 19.28 1.66 -11.12
CA GLU A 158 19.53 2.12 -9.75
C GLU A 158 21.03 2.29 -9.49
N TRP A 159 21.85 1.30 -9.82
CA TRP A 159 23.30 1.38 -9.63
C TRP A 159 23.97 2.42 -10.56
N VAL A 160 23.37 2.74 -11.69
CA VAL A 160 23.79 3.88 -12.52
C VAL A 160 23.47 5.20 -11.81
N ASN A 161 22.27 5.34 -11.25
CA ASN A 161 21.85 6.57 -10.58
C ASN A 161 22.65 6.82 -9.28
N ARG A 162 22.94 5.78 -8.50
CA ARG A 162 23.75 5.88 -7.26
C ARG A 162 25.13 6.49 -7.47
N GLN A 163 25.69 6.45 -8.67
CA GLN A 163 26.97 7.10 -8.98
C GLN A 163 26.91 8.63 -8.84
N GLU A 164 25.72 9.20 -8.86
CA GLU A 164 25.49 10.65 -8.70
C GLU A 164 25.31 11.06 -7.22
N PHE A 165 25.09 10.11 -6.29
CA PHE A 165 24.86 10.37 -4.87
C PHE A 165 26.18 10.41 -4.10
N LYS A 166 26.90 11.55 -4.14
CA LYS A 166 28.23 11.72 -3.53
C LYS A 166 28.19 12.38 -2.16
N GLU A 167 27.33 13.38 -2.00
CA GLU A 167 27.12 14.11 -0.77
C GLU A 167 25.62 14.12 -0.46
N GLU A 168 25.21 14.32 0.80
CA GLU A 168 23.80 14.32 1.21
C GLU A 168 22.91 15.20 0.31
N LYS A 169 23.41 16.35 -0.11
CA LYS A 169 22.68 17.28 -1.00
C LYS A 169 22.37 16.73 -2.39
N ASP A 170 23.06 15.66 -2.82
CA ASP A 170 22.89 15.06 -4.13
C ASP A 170 21.76 14.01 -4.17
N TYR A 171 21.36 13.51 -2.99
CA TYR A 171 20.29 12.52 -2.86
C TYR A 171 18.92 13.12 -3.25
N PRO A 172 18.07 12.36 -3.95
CA PRO A 172 16.77 12.85 -4.41
C PRO A 172 15.93 13.47 -3.31
N GLN A 173 15.77 12.80 -2.18
CA GLN A 173 15.01 13.30 -1.04
C GLN A 173 15.56 14.65 -0.50
N SER A 174 16.87 14.79 -0.34
CA SER A 174 17.48 16.05 0.13
C SER A 174 17.21 17.21 -0.83
N ARG A 175 17.23 16.93 -2.14
CA ARG A 175 16.92 17.91 -3.19
C ARG A 175 15.42 18.26 -3.20
N THR A 176 14.56 17.29 -2.94
CA THR A 176 13.10 17.50 -2.85
C THR A 176 12.75 18.41 -1.68
N PHE A 177 13.29 18.12 -0.49
CA PHE A 177 13.12 19.01 0.65
C PHE A 177 13.74 20.39 0.40
N LYS A 178 14.92 20.47 -0.23
CA LYS A 178 15.52 21.76 -0.60
C LYS A 178 14.58 22.60 -1.46
N ALA A 179 13.95 22.00 -2.47
CA ALA A 179 12.98 22.70 -3.33
C ALA A 179 11.76 23.21 -2.52
N GLY A 180 11.21 22.38 -1.63
CA GLY A 180 10.13 22.77 -0.74
C GLY A 180 10.53 23.89 0.24
N LEU A 181 11.71 23.79 0.86
CA LEU A 181 12.24 24.81 1.77
C LEU A 181 12.49 26.14 1.04
N ASP A 182 13.05 26.10 -0.18
CA ASP A 182 13.26 27.29 -1.03
C ASP A 182 11.92 27.97 -1.37
N PHE A 183 10.86 27.18 -1.60
CA PHE A 183 9.52 27.73 -1.79
C PHE A 183 9.02 28.44 -0.53
N ILE A 184 9.18 27.81 0.65
CA ILE A 184 8.78 28.43 1.94
C ILE A 184 9.56 29.72 2.17
N GLU A 185 10.90 29.70 2.05
CA GLU A 185 11.74 30.88 2.27
C GLU A 185 11.37 32.05 1.36
N LYS A 186 11.00 31.76 0.11
CA LYS A 186 10.62 32.78 -0.87
C LYS A 186 9.22 33.35 -0.61
N ASN A 187 8.28 32.53 -0.10
CA ASN A 187 6.86 32.85 -0.08
C ASN A 187 6.24 32.94 1.33
N HIS A 188 7.02 32.85 2.43
CA HIS A 188 6.48 32.88 3.80
C HIS A 188 5.69 34.15 4.14
N ASN A 189 6.00 35.28 3.51
CA ASN A 189 5.30 36.56 3.67
C ASN A 189 4.07 36.71 2.74
N GLU A 190 3.90 35.80 1.78
CA GLU A 190 2.76 35.79 0.86
C GLU A 190 1.59 35.01 1.48
N ASP A 191 0.40 35.19 0.95
CA ASP A 191 -0.83 34.49 1.40
C ASP A 191 -1.41 33.61 0.28
N SER A 192 -2.39 32.80 0.63
CA SER A 192 -3.18 31.98 -0.31
C SER A 192 -2.31 31.01 -1.14
N TRP A 193 -1.52 30.16 -0.46
CA TRP A 193 -0.75 29.13 -1.13
C TRP A 193 -0.81 27.78 -0.37
N PHE A 194 -0.65 26.71 -1.16
CA PHE A 194 -0.52 25.32 -0.73
C PHE A 194 0.78 24.73 -1.27
N LEU A 195 1.61 24.17 -0.39
CA LEU A 195 2.82 23.46 -0.73
C LEU A 195 2.66 21.99 -0.38
N GLN A 196 2.91 21.10 -1.34
CA GLN A 196 3.12 19.67 -1.07
C GLN A 196 4.60 19.33 -1.27
N ILE A 197 5.26 18.90 -0.20
CA ILE A 197 6.58 18.27 -0.25
C ILE A 197 6.34 16.77 -0.18
N GLU A 198 6.64 16.07 -1.24
CA GLU A 198 6.41 14.64 -1.37
C GLU A 198 7.73 13.92 -1.54
N SER A 199 8.11 13.17 -0.50
CA SER A 199 9.32 12.38 -0.44
C SER A 199 9.03 10.92 -0.76
N PHE A 200 9.77 10.35 -1.70
CA PHE A 200 9.74 8.91 -1.96
C PHE A 200 10.30 8.11 -0.77
N ASP A 201 11.33 8.64 -0.08
CA ASP A 201 11.82 8.05 1.15
C ASP A 201 10.74 8.13 2.27
N PRO A 202 10.62 7.10 3.15
CA PRO A 202 11.51 5.94 3.34
C PRO A 202 11.15 4.68 2.53
N HIS A 203 10.55 4.80 1.34
CA HIS A 203 10.38 3.69 0.40
C HIS A 203 11.74 3.06 0.04
N GLU A 204 11.77 1.78 -0.26
CA GLU A 204 12.99 1.12 -0.74
C GLU A 204 13.42 1.64 -2.15
N PRO A 205 14.70 1.59 -2.50
CA PRO A 205 15.84 1.07 -1.73
C PRO A 205 16.31 2.03 -0.62
N TYR A 206 16.79 1.47 0.50
CA TYR A 206 17.17 2.25 1.69
C TYR A 206 18.59 2.82 1.57
N VAL A 207 18.76 3.75 0.65
CA VAL A 207 20.06 4.35 0.30
C VAL A 207 20.27 5.66 1.05
N VAL A 208 21.29 5.69 1.90
CA VAL A 208 21.59 6.86 2.74
C VAL A 208 23.08 7.21 2.71
N PRO A 209 23.46 8.47 3.01
CA PRO A 209 24.82 8.81 3.39
C PRO A 209 25.31 8.00 4.59
N GLU A 210 26.63 7.69 4.64
CA GLU A 210 27.24 6.82 5.66
C GLU A 210 26.99 7.31 7.10
N GLU A 211 26.82 8.59 7.31
CA GLU A 211 26.54 9.18 8.63
C GLU A 211 25.22 8.69 9.25
N TYR A 212 24.22 8.35 8.43
CA TYR A 212 22.95 7.80 8.94
C TYR A 212 23.07 6.32 9.27
N ASP A 213 23.81 5.55 8.48
CA ASP A 213 24.16 4.16 8.81
C ASP A 213 24.92 4.11 10.15
N ALA A 214 25.85 5.04 10.36
CA ALA A 214 26.65 5.13 11.59
C ALA A 214 25.82 5.39 12.86
N LEU A 215 24.60 5.95 12.76
CA LEU A 215 23.69 6.11 13.90
C LEU A 215 23.30 4.79 14.55
N TYR A 216 23.34 3.69 13.79
CA TYR A 216 22.90 2.37 14.21
C TYR A 216 24.06 1.36 14.39
N GLY A 217 25.31 1.79 14.16
CA GLY A 217 26.51 1.06 14.50
C GLY A 217 26.56 -0.35 13.89
N ASP A 218 26.86 -1.36 14.74
CA ASP A 218 27.09 -2.74 14.30
C ASP A 218 25.83 -3.47 13.81
N HIS A 219 24.65 -2.86 13.89
CA HIS A 219 23.44 -3.46 13.34
C HIS A 219 23.41 -3.39 11.81
N ILE A 220 24.15 -2.45 11.20
CA ILE A 220 24.27 -2.33 9.74
C ILE A 220 25.64 -2.87 9.31
N LYS A 221 25.70 -4.14 8.94
CA LYS A 221 26.93 -4.85 8.55
C LYS A 221 27.14 -4.87 7.03
N LYS A 222 26.03 -4.95 6.29
CA LYS A 222 26.01 -5.02 4.81
C LYS A 222 25.41 -3.74 4.26
N LYS A 223 26.26 -2.78 3.93
CA LYS A 223 25.83 -1.44 3.52
C LYS A 223 24.96 -1.43 2.26
N ASN A 224 25.21 -2.36 1.33
CA ASN A 224 24.52 -2.44 0.05
C ASN A 224 23.41 -3.51 0.02
N LEU A 225 23.08 -4.11 1.17
CA LEU A 225 21.87 -4.89 1.36
C LEU A 225 20.77 -3.94 1.87
N ASP A 226 20.14 -3.24 0.95
CA ASP A 226 19.25 -2.11 1.22
C ASP A 226 17.93 -2.15 0.45
N TRP A 227 17.67 -3.23 -0.28
CA TRP A 227 16.47 -3.37 -1.09
C TRP A 227 15.78 -4.72 -0.79
N PRO A 228 14.81 -4.74 0.15
CA PRO A 228 14.05 -5.95 0.44
C PRO A 228 13.17 -6.32 -0.76
N ASP A 229 12.90 -7.61 -0.88
CA ASP A 229 12.02 -8.13 -1.91
C ASP A 229 10.55 -8.13 -1.47
N TYR A 230 9.61 -8.35 -2.40
CA TYR A 230 8.17 -8.42 -2.14
C TYR A 230 7.77 -9.88 -1.97
N HIS A 231 8.21 -10.51 -0.87
CA HIS A 231 7.99 -11.92 -0.59
C HIS A 231 7.98 -12.22 0.93
N PRO A 232 7.64 -13.46 1.34
CA PRO A 232 7.87 -13.90 2.72
C PRO A 232 9.35 -13.76 3.11
N VAL A 233 9.61 -13.48 4.38
CA VAL A 233 10.97 -13.41 4.93
C VAL A 233 11.64 -14.78 4.80
N ILE A 234 12.69 -14.85 4.01
CA ILE A 234 13.53 -16.05 3.80
C ILE A 234 14.99 -15.81 4.17
N GLU A 235 15.32 -14.56 4.45
CA GLU A 235 16.64 -14.12 4.87
C GLU A 235 16.97 -14.69 6.25
N ASN A 236 18.25 -14.82 6.52
CA ASN A 236 18.73 -15.13 7.87
C ASN A 236 18.56 -13.92 8.81
N ASP A 237 18.62 -14.15 10.12
CA ASP A 237 18.37 -13.13 11.14
C ASP A 237 19.28 -11.89 10.99
N GLU A 238 20.54 -12.08 10.55
CA GLU A 238 21.49 -10.98 10.33
C GLU A 238 21.06 -10.09 9.16
N ASP A 239 20.62 -10.68 8.04
CA ASP A 239 20.12 -9.93 6.88
C ASP A 239 18.80 -9.22 7.21
N VAL A 240 17.91 -9.87 7.97
CA VAL A 240 16.66 -9.28 8.45
C VAL A 240 16.94 -8.06 9.33
N GLU A 241 17.81 -8.21 10.31
CA GLU A 241 18.22 -7.12 11.20
C GLU A 241 18.84 -5.97 10.38
N ASN A 242 19.76 -6.28 9.48
CA ASN A 242 20.42 -5.31 8.61
C ASN A 242 19.40 -4.48 7.81
N LEU A 243 18.43 -5.10 7.16
CA LEU A 243 17.40 -4.41 6.37
C LEU A 243 16.51 -3.51 7.24
N LYS A 244 16.12 -3.95 8.44
CA LYS A 244 15.36 -3.13 9.40
C LYS A 244 16.11 -1.86 9.81
N TYR A 245 17.41 -2.01 10.10
CA TYR A 245 18.23 -0.87 10.48
C TYR A 245 18.60 0.03 9.30
N LYS A 246 18.67 -0.50 8.08
CA LYS A 246 18.78 0.32 6.85
C LYS A 246 17.53 1.18 6.64
N TYR A 247 16.33 0.63 6.84
CA TYR A 247 15.10 1.42 6.85
C TYR A 247 15.14 2.49 7.95
N ALA A 248 15.59 2.15 9.16
CA ALA A 248 15.70 3.08 10.27
C ALA A 248 16.68 4.23 9.97
N ALA A 249 17.80 3.95 9.29
CA ALA A 249 18.75 4.97 8.86
C ALA A 249 18.12 5.93 7.84
N LEU A 250 17.36 5.40 6.89
CA LEU A 250 16.62 6.22 5.91
C LEU A 250 15.53 7.06 6.59
N LEU A 251 14.82 6.49 7.56
CA LEU A 251 13.84 7.22 8.36
C LEU A 251 14.49 8.35 9.19
N SER A 252 15.69 8.14 9.72
CA SER A 252 16.43 9.21 10.43
C SER A 252 16.81 10.37 9.49
N LYS A 253 17.06 10.09 8.22
CA LYS A 253 17.27 11.13 7.19
C LYS A 253 15.96 11.86 6.88
N CYS A 254 14.83 11.14 6.79
CA CYS A 254 13.49 11.75 6.67
C CYS A 254 13.19 12.68 7.87
N ASP A 255 13.50 12.24 9.08
CA ASP A 255 13.34 13.02 10.31
C ASP A 255 14.12 14.34 10.29
N ARG A 256 15.39 14.30 9.86
CA ARG A 256 16.20 15.52 9.73
C ARG A 256 15.60 16.48 8.72
N SER A 257 15.12 15.98 7.58
CA SER A 257 14.49 16.80 6.56
C SER A 257 13.17 17.43 7.04
N LEU A 258 12.36 16.68 7.79
CA LEU A 258 11.19 17.22 8.49
C LEU A 258 11.56 18.30 9.48
N GLY A 259 12.65 18.11 10.26
CA GLY A 259 13.19 19.11 11.18
C GLY A 259 13.44 20.45 10.51
N ASN A 260 13.98 20.47 9.30
CA ASN A 260 14.21 21.72 8.55
C ASN A 260 12.89 22.44 8.18
N VAL A 261 11.79 21.70 7.94
CA VAL A 261 10.47 22.32 7.72
C VAL A 261 9.96 22.95 9.01
N LEU A 262 10.07 22.23 10.15
CA LEU A 262 9.66 22.74 11.46
C LEU A 262 10.48 23.99 11.86
N ASP A 263 11.78 24.00 11.55
CA ASP A 263 12.66 25.16 11.80
C ASP A 263 12.22 26.41 11.01
N LEU A 264 11.74 26.25 9.78
CA LEU A 264 11.17 27.36 9.02
C LEU A 264 9.80 27.81 9.56
N MET A 265 8.98 26.87 10.03
CA MET A 265 7.72 27.18 10.71
C MET A 265 7.97 28.07 11.94
N ASP A 266 8.99 27.72 12.75
CA ASP A 266 9.39 28.52 13.91
C ASP A 266 10.02 29.86 13.52
N LYS A 267 10.99 29.83 12.59
CA LYS A 267 11.75 31.02 12.18
C LYS A 267 10.84 32.13 11.63
N TYR A 268 9.81 31.76 10.88
CA TYR A 268 8.91 32.72 10.25
C TYR A 268 7.56 32.86 10.97
N ASN A 269 7.42 32.30 12.19
CA ASN A 269 6.19 32.32 12.99
C ASN A 269 4.96 31.81 12.21
N MET A 270 5.14 30.78 11.40
CA MET A 270 4.09 30.29 10.47
C MET A 270 2.99 29.51 11.21
N TRP A 271 3.22 29.08 12.43
CA TRP A 271 2.19 28.42 13.25
C TRP A 271 0.91 29.25 13.44
N GLU A 272 0.98 30.58 13.28
CA GLU A 272 -0.17 31.48 13.47
C GLU A 272 -1.20 31.41 12.31
N ASP A 273 -0.78 31.09 11.09
CA ASP A 273 -1.62 31.21 9.89
C ASP A 273 -1.45 30.08 8.87
N THR A 274 -0.60 29.10 9.14
CA THR A 274 -0.24 28.03 8.23
C THR A 274 -0.67 26.68 8.80
N MET A 275 -1.49 25.93 8.08
CA MET A 275 -1.78 24.52 8.36
C MET A 275 -0.57 23.66 8.01
N LEU A 276 -0.24 22.69 8.86
CA LEU A 276 0.76 21.67 8.57
C LEU A 276 0.12 20.29 8.67
N ILE A 277 0.23 19.50 7.60
CA ILE A 277 -0.17 18.10 7.54
C ILE A 277 1.08 17.27 7.28
N VAL A 278 1.36 16.27 8.10
CA VAL A 278 2.41 15.27 7.85
C VAL A 278 1.77 13.90 7.83
N CYS A 279 1.90 13.20 6.71
CA CYS A 279 1.23 11.92 6.47
C CYS A 279 2.07 11.00 5.59
N THR A 280 1.54 9.82 5.32
CA THR A 280 2.05 8.84 4.36
C THR A 280 0.91 8.32 3.50
N ASP A 281 1.22 7.73 2.37
CA ASP A 281 0.26 7.03 1.50
C ASP A 281 -0.14 5.66 2.04
N HIS A 282 0.79 4.92 2.61
CA HIS A 282 0.64 3.64 3.31
C HIS A 282 1.93 3.34 4.10
N GLY A 283 1.89 2.29 4.91
CA GLY A 283 3.06 1.78 5.59
C GLY A 283 3.84 0.73 4.78
N PHE A 284 4.64 -0.06 5.48
CA PHE A 284 5.53 -1.06 4.89
C PHE A 284 5.81 -2.17 5.91
N LEU A 285 5.81 -3.44 5.50
CA LEU A 285 6.22 -4.55 6.35
C LEU A 285 7.74 -4.73 6.31
N LEU A 286 8.33 -4.82 7.49
CA LEU A 286 9.76 -4.98 7.71
C LEU A 286 10.06 -6.31 8.43
N GLY A 287 9.37 -7.37 8.03
CA GLY A 287 9.45 -8.71 8.59
C GLY A 287 8.28 -9.08 9.51
N GLU A 288 7.39 -8.14 9.82
CA GLU A 288 6.15 -8.43 10.55
C GLU A 288 5.32 -9.44 9.75
N HIS A 289 4.59 -10.30 10.45
CA HIS A 289 3.81 -11.41 9.86
C HIS A 289 4.64 -12.37 8.97
N GLY A 290 5.98 -12.31 9.05
CA GLY A 290 6.87 -13.07 8.17
C GLY A 290 6.93 -12.56 6.73
N TRP A 291 6.66 -11.27 6.48
CA TRP A 291 6.65 -10.66 5.16
C TRP A 291 7.53 -9.41 5.07
N TRP A 292 8.04 -9.18 3.86
CA TRP A 292 8.64 -7.92 3.44
C TRP A 292 7.69 -7.14 2.55
N ALA A 293 7.83 -5.80 2.61
CA ALA A 293 7.23 -4.86 1.67
C ALA A 293 5.70 -4.76 1.75
N LYS A 294 5.03 -4.82 0.61
CA LYS A 294 3.61 -4.53 0.39
C LYS A 294 3.09 -5.28 -0.84
N ASN A 295 1.78 -5.27 -1.09
CA ASN A 295 1.08 -5.82 -2.26
C ASN A 295 0.82 -7.33 -2.25
N MET A 296 1.67 -8.14 -1.63
CA MET A 296 1.64 -9.60 -1.76
C MET A 296 0.96 -10.31 -0.58
N MET A 297 0.71 -9.60 0.51
CA MET A 297 0.15 -10.06 1.78
C MET A 297 -1.17 -9.34 2.07
N PRO A 298 -1.95 -9.82 3.05
CA PRO A 298 -3.14 -9.11 3.54
C PRO A 298 -2.83 -7.68 4.02
N ALA A 299 -3.85 -6.84 4.05
CA ALA A 299 -3.73 -5.44 4.44
C ALA A 299 -3.63 -5.28 5.97
N TYR A 300 -2.51 -5.76 6.54
CA TYR A 300 -2.23 -5.64 7.98
C TYR A 300 -2.08 -4.18 8.42
N ASN A 301 -2.25 -3.92 9.72
CA ASN A 301 -2.20 -2.57 10.30
C ASN A 301 -0.89 -1.83 9.98
N GLU A 302 0.23 -2.52 9.90
CA GLU A 302 1.53 -1.94 9.53
C GLU A 302 1.53 -1.33 8.12
N LEU A 303 0.61 -1.77 7.26
CA LEU A 303 0.42 -1.23 5.91
C LEU A 303 -0.64 -0.15 5.83
N VAL A 304 -1.72 -0.29 6.60
CA VAL A 304 -2.92 0.52 6.39
C VAL A 304 -3.26 1.48 7.51
N ASN A 305 -2.86 1.21 8.76
CA ASN A 305 -3.00 2.15 9.86
C ASN A 305 -1.79 3.09 9.88
N THR A 306 -1.93 4.22 9.21
CA THR A 306 -0.86 5.16 8.87
C THR A 306 -0.69 6.27 9.89
N PRO A 307 0.52 6.81 10.07
CA PRO A 307 0.72 8.00 10.89
C PRO A 307 0.10 9.24 10.22
N LEU A 308 -0.55 10.06 11.03
CA LEU A 308 -1.09 11.34 10.60
C LEU A 308 -0.91 12.37 11.71
N PHE A 309 -0.36 13.53 11.34
CA PHE A 309 -0.18 14.68 12.21
C PHE A 309 -0.76 15.92 11.54
N ILE A 310 -1.59 16.68 12.25
CA ILE A 310 -2.19 17.91 11.72
C ILE A 310 -2.08 19.03 12.73
N TRP A 311 -1.51 20.17 12.31
CA TRP A 311 -1.67 21.45 12.94
C TRP A 311 -2.66 22.29 12.14
N ASP A 312 -3.73 22.71 12.77
CA ASP A 312 -4.68 23.68 12.21
C ASP A 312 -4.70 24.94 13.07
N PRO A 313 -4.17 26.07 12.57
CA PRO A 313 -4.09 27.33 13.35
C PRO A 313 -5.45 27.86 13.80
N ARG A 314 -6.55 27.43 13.17
CA ARG A 314 -7.90 27.80 13.54
C ARG A 314 -8.34 27.16 14.86
N THR A 315 -7.85 25.96 15.17
CA THR A 315 -8.18 25.21 16.40
C THR A 315 -7.17 25.41 17.50
N LYS A 316 -5.91 25.66 17.16
CA LYS A 316 -4.76 25.80 18.08
C LYS A 316 -4.54 24.60 19.01
N LYS A 317 -4.97 23.40 18.55
CA LYS A 317 -4.77 22.15 19.27
C LYS A 317 -3.42 21.54 18.93
N MET A 318 -2.64 21.16 19.97
CA MET A 318 -1.30 20.62 19.83
C MET A 318 -0.97 19.69 20.99
N GLY A 319 -0.09 18.70 20.75
CA GLY A 319 0.34 17.74 21.76
C GLY A 319 -0.79 16.82 22.25
N GLU A 320 -1.85 16.67 21.46
CA GLU A 320 -3.02 15.87 21.78
C GLU A 320 -3.16 14.72 20.76
N THR A 321 -3.75 13.60 21.19
CA THR A 321 -4.08 12.45 20.32
C THR A 321 -5.57 12.41 20.03
N ARG A 322 -5.95 11.92 18.85
CA ARG A 322 -7.32 11.62 18.42
C ARG A 322 -7.49 10.15 18.15
N GLU A 323 -8.56 9.58 18.70
CA GLU A 323 -8.91 8.18 18.55
C GLU A 323 -9.98 7.96 17.45
N SER A 324 -10.63 9.02 17.01
CA SER A 324 -11.64 8.95 15.94
C SER A 324 -11.06 8.39 14.65
N LEU A 325 -11.84 7.49 14.01
CA LEU A 325 -11.47 6.86 12.75
C LEU A 325 -11.46 7.89 11.61
N VAL A 326 -10.30 8.08 10.99
CA VAL A 326 -10.06 8.96 9.85
C VAL A 326 -9.33 8.22 8.72
N GLN A 327 -9.31 8.79 7.52
CA GLN A 327 -8.66 8.17 6.37
C GLN A 327 -7.95 9.20 5.48
N LEU A 328 -7.10 8.73 4.57
CA LEU A 328 -6.42 9.60 3.59
C LEU A 328 -7.38 10.34 2.67
N ILE A 329 -8.56 9.81 2.38
CA ILE A 329 -9.60 10.52 1.62
C ILE A 329 -10.08 11.81 2.31
N ASP A 330 -9.81 11.98 3.61
CA ASP A 330 -10.19 13.17 4.37
C ASP A 330 -9.24 14.36 4.13
N MET A 331 -8.07 14.11 3.54
CA MET A 331 -7.06 15.16 3.37
C MET A 331 -7.52 16.22 2.37
N ALA A 332 -8.08 15.82 1.22
CA ALA A 332 -8.58 16.76 0.21
C ALA A 332 -9.68 17.68 0.77
N PRO A 333 -10.78 17.17 1.36
CA PRO A 333 -11.80 18.03 1.95
C PRO A 333 -11.29 18.86 3.15
N THR A 334 -10.31 18.37 3.92
CA THR A 334 -9.71 19.14 5.02
C THR A 334 -8.93 20.35 4.52
N VAL A 335 -8.16 20.20 3.45
CA VAL A 335 -7.43 21.31 2.83
C VAL A 335 -8.40 22.30 2.18
N LEU A 336 -9.44 21.83 1.48
CA LEU A 336 -10.46 22.71 0.89
C LEU A 336 -11.22 23.50 1.96
N ASP A 337 -11.65 22.85 3.06
CA ASP A 337 -12.29 23.53 4.21
C ASP A 337 -11.36 24.57 4.85
N PHE A 338 -10.06 24.26 4.94
CA PHE A 338 -9.10 25.23 5.47
C PHE A 338 -9.06 26.51 4.65
N PHE A 339 -9.12 26.44 3.33
CA PHE A 339 -9.17 27.61 2.45
C PHE A 339 -10.60 28.18 2.24
N ASN A 340 -11.59 27.69 2.97
CA ASN A 340 -13.01 28.05 2.85
C ASN A 340 -13.57 27.87 1.43
N LEU A 341 -13.19 26.78 0.78
CA LEU A 341 -13.66 26.38 -0.54
C LEU A 341 -14.74 25.30 -0.44
N ASP A 342 -15.65 25.29 -1.40
CA ASP A 342 -16.69 24.26 -1.49
C ASP A 342 -16.05 22.87 -1.72
N ILE A 343 -16.51 21.90 -0.97
CA ILE A 343 -16.11 20.50 -1.13
C ILE A 343 -16.99 19.86 -2.20
N PRO A 344 -16.41 19.32 -3.29
CA PRO A 344 -17.18 18.62 -4.31
C PRO A 344 -18.03 17.49 -3.74
N LYS A 345 -19.24 17.32 -4.25
CA LYS A 345 -20.19 16.28 -3.80
C LYS A 345 -19.67 14.85 -4.02
N ASP A 346 -18.73 14.67 -4.95
CA ASP A 346 -18.18 13.37 -5.28
C ASP A 346 -16.99 12.97 -4.37
N MET A 347 -16.54 13.87 -3.49
CA MET A 347 -15.62 13.56 -2.40
C MET A 347 -16.36 12.82 -1.29
N GLN A 348 -15.80 11.70 -0.84
CA GLN A 348 -16.36 10.83 0.20
C GLN A 348 -15.70 11.04 1.57
N GLY A 349 -14.56 11.73 1.58
CA GLY A 349 -13.86 12.16 2.79
C GLY A 349 -14.59 13.32 3.49
N PHE A 350 -14.20 13.56 4.73
CA PHE A 350 -14.78 14.59 5.59
C PHE A 350 -13.71 15.60 6.01
N PRO A 351 -14.04 16.90 6.14
CA PRO A 351 -13.12 17.86 6.74
C PRO A 351 -12.90 17.55 8.22
N LEU A 352 -11.63 17.56 8.65
CA LEU A 352 -11.25 17.09 9.98
C LEU A 352 -11.19 18.17 11.06
N ARG A 353 -11.60 19.43 10.79
CA ARG A 353 -11.51 20.52 11.76
C ARG A 353 -12.14 20.18 13.10
N GLU A 354 -13.36 19.65 13.14
CA GLU A 354 -14.06 19.31 14.39
C GLU A 354 -13.42 18.08 15.08
N THR A 355 -12.84 17.15 14.29
CA THR A 355 -12.08 16.02 14.84
C THR A 355 -10.78 16.50 15.49
N ILE A 356 -10.05 17.41 14.84
CA ILE A 356 -8.85 18.04 15.41
C ILE A 356 -9.21 18.76 16.72
N GLU A 357 -10.29 19.52 16.73
CA GLU A 357 -10.69 20.34 17.88
C GLU A 357 -11.18 19.52 19.08
N ASN A 358 -12.04 18.50 18.84
CA ASN A 358 -12.82 17.85 19.90
C ASN A 358 -12.90 16.31 19.76
N ASP A 359 -12.11 15.69 18.92
CA ASP A 359 -12.18 14.25 18.58
C ASP A 359 -13.57 13.80 18.10
N LYS A 360 -14.27 14.66 17.35
CA LYS A 360 -15.59 14.36 16.82
C LYS A 360 -15.49 13.28 15.75
N LYS A 361 -16.26 12.20 15.92
CA LYS A 361 -16.33 11.12 14.93
C LYS A 361 -16.93 11.60 13.62
N VAL A 362 -16.25 11.31 12.52
CA VAL A 362 -16.72 11.60 11.15
C VAL A 362 -17.29 10.38 10.45
N ARG A 363 -16.96 9.16 10.92
CA ARG A 363 -17.46 7.89 10.37
C ARG A 363 -17.55 6.78 11.42
N GLU A 364 -18.38 5.78 11.15
CA GLU A 364 -18.51 4.57 11.96
C GLU A 364 -17.56 3.45 11.53
N ALA A 365 -17.25 3.40 10.24
CA ALA A 365 -16.39 2.39 9.65
C ALA A 365 -15.74 2.94 8.37
N CYS A 366 -14.70 2.25 7.88
CA CYS A 366 -14.09 2.54 6.61
C CYS A 366 -13.69 1.27 5.86
N ILE A 367 -13.52 1.39 4.54
CA ILE A 367 -13.04 0.32 3.67
C ILE A 367 -11.67 0.68 3.08
N PHE A 368 -10.88 -0.34 2.78
CA PHE A 368 -9.57 -0.20 2.17
C PHE A 368 -9.14 -1.47 1.42
N GLY A 369 -8.20 -1.33 0.52
CA GLY A 369 -7.66 -2.47 -0.20
C GLY A 369 -6.98 -2.13 -1.52
N TRP A 370 -6.59 -3.17 -2.23
CA TRP A 370 -6.09 -3.10 -3.60
C TRP A 370 -7.19 -3.49 -4.58
N HIS A 371 -7.19 -2.90 -5.76
CA HIS A 371 -8.10 -3.32 -6.81
C HIS A 371 -7.90 -4.81 -7.14
N GLY A 372 -8.98 -5.57 -7.04
CA GLY A 372 -8.98 -7.01 -7.34
C GLY A 372 -8.48 -7.93 -6.24
N ASN A 373 -8.07 -7.43 -5.07
CA ASN A 373 -7.71 -8.25 -3.91
C ASN A 373 -8.82 -8.28 -2.87
N GLN A 374 -8.49 -8.67 -1.62
CA GLN A 374 -9.43 -8.59 -0.51
C GLN A 374 -10.01 -7.17 -0.39
N ILE A 375 -11.29 -7.08 -0.10
CA ILE A 375 -11.90 -5.83 0.39
C ILE A 375 -11.92 -5.90 1.91
N ASN A 376 -11.39 -4.86 2.54
CA ASN A 376 -11.24 -4.82 3.99
C ASN A 376 -12.14 -3.74 4.58
N CYS A 377 -12.62 -3.98 5.80
CA CYS A 377 -13.44 -3.05 6.55
C CYS A 377 -12.98 -2.99 8.01
N THR A 378 -12.92 -1.78 8.57
CA THR A 378 -12.71 -1.60 10.01
C THR A 378 -13.71 -0.62 10.61
N ASP A 379 -14.10 -0.85 11.87
CA ASP A 379 -14.86 0.07 12.71
C ASP A 379 -13.99 0.74 13.79
N GLY A 380 -12.66 0.61 13.65
CA GLY A 380 -11.65 1.08 14.60
C GLY A 380 -11.21 0.01 15.62
N ARG A 381 -12.03 -1.03 15.85
CA ARG A 381 -11.68 -2.18 16.69
C ARG A 381 -11.52 -3.46 15.91
N TYR A 382 -12.52 -3.81 15.11
CA TYR A 382 -12.47 -5.01 14.30
C TYR A 382 -11.94 -4.71 12.90
N VAL A 383 -11.04 -5.55 12.42
CA VAL A 383 -10.56 -5.52 11.03
C VAL A 383 -11.03 -6.79 10.34
N TYR A 384 -11.92 -6.63 9.37
CA TYR A 384 -12.48 -7.71 8.59
C TYR A 384 -11.95 -7.68 7.17
N MET A 385 -11.18 -8.68 6.80
CA MET A 385 -10.55 -8.84 5.50
C MET A 385 -11.31 -9.89 4.71
N ARG A 386 -12.18 -9.46 3.79
CA ARG A 386 -13.02 -10.36 3.00
C ARG A 386 -12.29 -10.80 1.74
N GLY A 387 -11.97 -12.09 1.67
CA GLY A 387 -11.29 -12.71 0.55
C GLY A 387 -12.21 -12.98 -0.65
N GLU A 388 -11.59 -13.33 -1.77
CA GLU A 388 -12.27 -13.75 -2.98
C GLU A 388 -13.04 -15.07 -2.72
N ALA A 389 -14.24 -15.19 -3.28
CA ALA A 389 -15.05 -16.40 -3.16
C ALA A 389 -14.54 -17.55 -4.06
N LYS A 390 -13.80 -17.21 -5.12
CA LYS A 390 -13.24 -18.16 -6.08
C LYS A 390 -11.80 -17.80 -6.44
N ASN A 391 -10.97 -18.80 -6.66
CA ASN A 391 -9.57 -18.58 -7.04
C ASN A 391 -9.40 -17.98 -8.45
N THR A 392 -10.45 -17.96 -9.28
CA THR A 392 -10.46 -17.24 -10.56
C THR A 392 -10.46 -15.73 -10.38
N ASN A 393 -10.87 -15.26 -9.21
CA ASN A 393 -11.04 -13.85 -8.90
C ASN A 393 -11.81 -13.07 -9.99
N SER A 394 -12.82 -13.69 -10.56
CA SER A 394 -13.63 -13.12 -11.65
C SER A 394 -15.11 -13.14 -11.29
N PRO A 395 -15.90 -12.20 -11.83
CA PRO A 395 -15.50 -11.15 -12.80
C PRO A 395 -14.74 -9.98 -12.13
N LEU A 396 -13.79 -9.38 -12.87
CA LEU A 396 -13.07 -8.19 -12.41
C LEU A 396 -12.83 -7.26 -13.60
N TYR A 397 -13.15 -5.96 -13.45
CA TYR A 397 -13.02 -4.96 -14.50
C TYR A 397 -12.42 -3.66 -13.97
N GLU A 398 -11.75 -2.92 -14.86
CA GLU A 398 -11.36 -1.54 -14.67
C GLU A 398 -12.27 -0.59 -15.48
N TYR A 399 -12.56 0.57 -14.90
CA TYR A 399 -13.41 1.59 -15.48
C TYR A 399 -12.63 2.89 -15.70
N THR A 400 -12.50 3.33 -16.96
CA THR A 400 -11.61 4.44 -17.30
C THR A 400 -12.01 5.14 -18.60
N LEU A 401 -11.66 6.43 -18.73
CA LEU A 401 -11.63 7.17 -19.99
C LEU A 401 -10.21 7.30 -20.55
N MET A 402 -9.22 6.85 -19.79
CA MET A 402 -7.80 7.01 -20.11
C MET A 402 -7.18 5.61 -20.38
N PRO A 403 -6.89 5.24 -21.65
CA PRO A 403 -6.37 3.92 -22.00
C PRO A 403 -4.89 3.75 -21.63
N THR A 404 -4.56 3.99 -20.37
CA THR A 404 -3.19 3.90 -19.85
C THR A 404 -3.20 3.45 -18.39
N HIS A 405 -2.27 2.54 -18.03
CA HIS A 405 -1.84 2.32 -16.66
C HIS A 405 -0.88 3.46 -16.22
N ILE A 406 -0.39 3.42 -15.00
CA ILE A 406 0.61 4.42 -14.56
C ILE A 406 1.89 4.31 -15.39
N LYS A 407 2.47 3.10 -15.50
CA LYS A 407 3.81 2.88 -16.11
C LYS A 407 3.78 2.61 -17.62
N SER A 408 2.60 2.37 -18.20
CA SER A 408 2.47 1.98 -19.62
C SER A 408 1.06 2.23 -20.14
N ARG A 409 0.91 2.32 -21.44
CA ARG A 409 -0.40 2.29 -22.10
C ARG A 409 -1.01 0.90 -21.99
N PHE A 410 -2.33 0.79 -22.09
CA PHE A 410 -2.99 -0.49 -22.30
C PHE A 410 -2.42 -1.17 -23.54
N SER A 411 -2.23 -2.48 -23.46
CA SER A 411 -1.88 -3.29 -24.63
C SER A 411 -3.08 -3.43 -25.58
N ILE A 412 -2.80 -3.78 -26.84
CA ILE A 412 -3.86 -4.05 -27.81
C ILE A 412 -4.77 -5.18 -27.34
N ASP A 413 -4.21 -6.21 -26.67
CA ASP A 413 -4.97 -7.35 -26.18
C ASP A 413 -5.90 -7.01 -25.01
N GLU A 414 -5.52 -6.08 -24.13
CA GLU A 414 -6.40 -5.53 -23.09
C GLU A 414 -7.54 -4.71 -23.67
N MET A 415 -7.29 -4.01 -24.79
CA MET A 415 -8.26 -3.13 -25.43
C MET A 415 -9.19 -3.85 -26.43
N LYS A 416 -8.98 -5.14 -26.69
CA LYS A 416 -9.63 -5.86 -27.80
C LYS A 416 -11.14 -5.99 -27.62
N ASP A 417 -11.58 -6.26 -26.39
CA ASP A 417 -12.95 -6.65 -26.07
C ASP A 417 -13.58 -5.76 -24.99
N PHE A 418 -13.15 -4.48 -24.88
CA PHE A 418 -13.71 -3.59 -23.89
C PHE A 418 -15.21 -3.29 -24.17
N GLU A 419 -15.95 -3.17 -23.11
CA GLU A 419 -17.36 -2.74 -23.13
C GLU A 419 -17.48 -1.26 -22.74
N ILE A 420 -18.65 -0.67 -23.00
CA ILE A 420 -19.00 0.65 -22.49
C ILE A 420 -19.90 0.47 -21.27
N ALA A 421 -19.44 0.97 -20.11
CA ALA A 421 -20.23 0.99 -18.90
C ALA A 421 -21.17 2.19 -18.84
N GLU A 422 -22.30 2.04 -18.15
CA GLU A 422 -23.14 3.17 -17.79
C GLU A 422 -22.42 4.08 -16.77
N PRO A 423 -22.79 5.36 -16.68
CA PRO A 423 -22.16 6.30 -15.76
C PRO A 423 -22.29 5.86 -14.30
N PHE A 424 -21.20 5.97 -13.55
CA PHE A 424 -21.24 5.97 -12.09
C PHE A 424 -21.64 7.35 -11.55
N SER A 425 -22.07 7.42 -10.30
CA SER A 425 -22.50 8.67 -9.66
C SER A 425 -21.44 9.78 -9.74
N PHE A 426 -20.17 9.42 -9.66
CA PHE A 426 -19.00 10.30 -9.68
C PHE A 426 -18.45 10.60 -11.09
N THR A 427 -18.89 9.91 -12.13
CA THR A 427 -18.37 10.13 -13.50
C THR A 427 -19.03 11.32 -14.22
N LYS A 428 -19.84 12.11 -13.50
CA LYS A 428 -20.50 13.33 -14.03
C LYS A 428 -21.33 13.07 -15.29
N GLY A 429 -21.96 11.88 -15.37
CA GLY A 429 -22.77 11.43 -16.51
C GLY A 429 -21.96 10.86 -17.67
N LEU A 430 -20.64 10.75 -17.54
CA LEU A 430 -19.80 10.17 -18.58
C LEU A 430 -19.80 8.63 -18.49
N ARG A 431 -19.96 7.99 -19.63
CA ARG A 431 -19.75 6.56 -19.80
C ARG A 431 -18.25 6.26 -19.86
N THR A 432 -17.81 5.16 -19.26
CA THR A 432 -16.42 4.74 -19.25
C THR A 432 -16.22 3.47 -20.09
N MET A 433 -14.99 3.23 -20.52
CA MET A 433 -14.58 1.89 -20.93
C MET A 433 -14.64 0.98 -19.71
N LYS A 434 -15.14 -0.25 -19.91
CA LYS A 434 -15.12 -1.36 -18.96
C LYS A 434 -14.21 -2.42 -19.54
N ILE A 435 -13.07 -2.63 -18.90
CA ILE A 435 -11.97 -3.47 -19.39
C ILE A 435 -11.76 -4.62 -18.42
N GLU A 436 -11.79 -5.86 -18.92
CA GLU A 436 -11.52 -7.05 -18.10
C GLU A 436 -10.08 -7.06 -17.61
N VAL A 437 -9.91 -7.31 -16.30
CA VAL A 437 -8.59 -7.35 -15.63
C VAL A 437 -8.23 -8.77 -15.27
N LYS A 438 -7.03 -9.18 -15.67
CA LYS A 438 -6.41 -10.42 -15.21
C LYS A 438 -5.55 -10.08 -13.99
N ASN A 439 -6.08 -10.33 -12.78
CA ASN A 439 -5.36 -10.07 -11.55
C ASN A 439 -4.20 -11.06 -11.37
N PHE A 440 -3.01 -10.53 -11.11
CA PHE A 440 -1.80 -11.31 -10.83
C PHE A 440 -1.57 -11.53 -9.32
N ASN A 441 -2.14 -10.67 -8.46
CA ASN A 441 -2.05 -10.79 -7.02
C ASN A 441 -3.22 -11.61 -6.50
N GLN A 442 -2.99 -12.89 -6.23
CA GLN A 442 -4.04 -13.79 -5.77
C GLN A 442 -4.10 -13.80 -4.24
N HIS A 443 -4.97 -12.98 -3.65
CA HIS A 443 -5.24 -13.00 -2.22
C HIS A 443 -6.20 -14.12 -1.80
N TYR A 444 -6.82 -14.82 -2.74
CA TYR A 444 -7.64 -16.02 -2.47
C TYR A 444 -6.97 -16.99 -1.50
N ARG A 445 -5.65 -17.17 -1.61
CA ARG A 445 -4.85 -18.03 -0.72
C ARG A 445 -4.90 -17.64 0.76
N PHE A 446 -5.23 -16.39 1.06
CA PHE A 446 -5.36 -15.90 2.43
C PHE A 446 -6.76 -16.06 3.00
N GLY A 447 -7.77 -16.25 2.14
CA GLY A 447 -9.17 -16.38 2.56
C GLY A 447 -9.70 -15.13 3.24
N THR A 448 -10.72 -15.34 4.06
CA THR A 448 -11.35 -14.28 4.87
C THR A 448 -10.83 -14.34 6.30
N MET A 449 -10.49 -13.19 6.88
CA MET A 449 -9.95 -13.08 8.23
C MET A 449 -10.67 -11.98 9.01
N LEU A 450 -10.79 -12.18 10.31
CA LEU A 450 -11.29 -11.20 11.26
C LEU A 450 -10.30 -11.06 12.41
N TYR A 451 -9.97 -9.83 12.78
CA TYR A 451 -9.11 -9.50 13.92
C TYR A 451 -9.83 -8.56 14.88
N ASP A 452 -9.60 -8.74 16.20
CA ASP A 452 -9.97 -7.79 17.24
C ASP A 452 -8.70 -7.03 17.69
N THR A 453 -8.48 -5.84 17.16
CA THR A 453 -7.25 -5.08 17.40
C THR A 453 -7.14 -4.50 18.82
N GLU A 454 -8.21 -4.52 19.61
CA GLU A 454 -8.13 -4.18 21.03
C GLU A 454 -7.41 -5.27 21.84
N THR A 455 -7.60 -6.54 21.48
CA THR A 455 -6.98 -7.69 22.16
C THR A 455 -5.77 -8.25 21.43
N ASP A 456 -5.61 -7.92 20.15
CA ASP A 456 -4.54 -8.36 19.26
C ASP A 456 -4.13 -7.21 18.31
N PRO A 457 -3.46 -6.16 18.82
CA PRO A 457 -3.11 -4.97 18.04
C PRO A 457 -2.16 -5.26 16.87
N TYR A 458 -1.44 -6.37 16.92
CA TYR A 458 -0.52 -6.81 15.87
C TYR A 458 -1.13 -7.81 14.89
N GLN A 459 -2.43 -8.12 14.99
CA GLN A 459 -3.13 -9.01 14.06
C GLN A 459 -2.43 -10.37 13.83
N GLU A 460 -1.93 -10.97 14.90
CA GLU A 460 -1.24 -12.29 14.85
C GLU A 460 -2.23 -13.46 14.91
N ARG A 461 -3.42 -13.25 15.46
CA ARG A 461 -4.41 -14.29 15.79
C ARG A 461 -5.78 -13.94 15.26
N PRO A 462 -6.11 -14.38 14.02
CA PRO A 462 -7.46 -14.17 13.51
C PRO A 462 -8.47 -14.91 14.38
N ILE A 463 -9.62 -14.27 14.61
CA ILE A 463 -10.74 -14.84 15.34
C ILE A 463 -11.84 -15.32 14.38
N SER A 464 -12.72 -16.22 14.85
CA SER A 464 -13.88 -16.66 14.10
C SER A 464 -15.14 -16.41 14.95
N ASP A 465 -15.90 -15.39 14.56
CA ASP A 465 -17.17 -15.03 15.18
C ASP A 465 -18.17 -14.65 14.08
N PRO A 466 -19.07 -15.58 13.67
CA PRO A 466 -20.00 -15.34 12.57
C PRO A 466 -20.89 -14.10 12.78
N LYS A 467 -21.23 -13.76 14.03
CA LYS A 467 -22.04 -12.58 14.34
C LYS A 467 -21.29 -11.28 14.07
N ILE A 468 -20.03 -11.20 14.51
CA ILE A 468 -19.18 -10.03 14.25
C ILE A 468 -18.88 -9.94 12.76
N GLU A 469 -18.56 -11.06 12.12
CA GLU A 469 -18.30 -11.10 10.68
C GLU A 469 -19.50 -10.67 9.84
N ALA A 470 -20.73 -11.10 10.19
CA ALA A 470 -21.94 -10.66 9.51
C ALA A 470 -22.16 -9.14 9.68
N ARG A 471 -21.94 -8.60 10.88
CA ARG A 471 -22.00 -7.15 11.12
C ARG A 471 -20.99 -6.38 10.27
N MET A 472 -19.73 -6.84 10.23
CA MET A 472 -18.66 -6.19 9.45
C MET A 472 -18.91 -6.31 7.94
N ALA A 473 -19.43 -7.45 7.46
CA ALA A 473 -19.83 -7.63 6.07
C ALA A 473 -20.96 -6.66 5.67
N ASN A 474 -21.93 -6.44 6.54
CA ASN A 474 -23.03 -5.48 6.29
C ASN A 474 -22.53 -4.02 6.29
N LEU A 475 -21.59 -3.65 7.16
CA LEU A 475 -20.91 -2.35 7.10
C LEU A 475 -20.12 -2.20 5.78
N MET A 476 -19.39 -3.23 5.36
CA MET A 476 -18.69 -3.26 4.08
C MET A 476 -19.64 -3.06 2.91
N ILE A 477 -20.75 -3.79 2.84
CA ILE A 477 -21.78 -3.63 1.80
C ILE A 477 -22.30 -2.19 1.76
N LYS A 478 -22.59 -1.61 2.92
CA LYS A 478 -23.06 -0.22 3.03
C LYS A 478 -22.05 0.74 2.42
N LEU A 479 -20.79 0.67 2.82
CA LEU A 479 -19.72 1.57 2.33
C LEU A 479 -19.41 1.35 0.85
N MET A 480 -19.44 0.12 0.37
CA MET A 480 -19.31 -0.19 -1.05
C MET A 480 -20.45 0.41 -1.88
N LYS A 481 -21.71 0.37 -1.37
CA LYS A 481 -22.86 1.02 -2.01
C LYS A 481 -22.71 2.54 -2.05
N GLU A 482 -22.32 3.15 -0.95
CA GLU A 482 -22.04 4.60 -0.86
C GLU A 482 -20.90 5.02 -1.79
N SER A 483 -20.02 4.10 -2.14
CA SER A 483 -18.91 4.30 -3.09
C SER A 483 -19.27 3.95 -4.53
N ASP A 484 -20.54 3.61 -4.81
CA ASP A 484 -21.03 3.17 -6.12
C ASP A 484 -20.20 2.02 -6.71
N ALA A 485 -19.85 1.04 -5.83
CA ALA A 485 -19.06 -0.11 -6.25
C ALA A 485 -19.80 -0.94 -7.29
N PRO A 486 -19.13 -1.38 -8.38
CA PRO A 486 -19.75 -2.23 -9.39
C PRO A 486 -20.20 -3.56 -8.78
N VAL A 487 -21.28 -4.13 -9.30
CA VAL A 487 -21.92 -5.35 -8.76
C VAL A 487 -20.95 -6.52 -8.70
N GLU A 488 -20.06 -6.64 -9.68
CA GLU A 488 -19.05 -7.71 -9.72
C GLU A 488 -18.05 -7.66 -8.56
N GLN A 489 -17.85 -6.51 -7.91
CA GLN A 489 -17.02 -6.45 -6.70
C GLN A 489 -17.66 -7.22 -5.53
N TYR A 490 -18.99 -7.23 -5.43
CA TYR A 490 -19.71 -8.02 -4.43
C TYR A 490 -19.67 -9.52 -4.79
N GLU A 491 -19.96 -9.86 -6.05
CA GLU A 491 -19.92 -11.24 -6.54
C GLU A 491 -18.56 -11.89 -6.32
N ARG A 492 -17.48 -11.13 -6.60
CA ARG A 492 -16.10 -11.58 -6.49
C ARG A 492 -15.74 -12.02 -5.07
N ILE A 493 -16.24 -11.32 -4.06
CA ILE A 493 -16.00 -11.63 -2.64
C ILE A 493 -17.15 -12.43 -1.99
N GLY A 494 -18.09 -12.94 -2.79
CA GLY A 494 -19.20 -13.80 -2.34
C GLY A 494 -20.19 -13.05 -1.45
N LEU A 495 -20.49 -11.80 -1.78
CA LEU A 495 -21.57 -11.02 -1.16
C LEU A 495 -22.67 -10.75 -2.18
N ASP A 496 -23.90 -10.61 -1.69
CA ASP A 496 -25.04 -10.19 -2.51
C ASP A 496 -25.34 -8.71 -2.21
N TYR A 497 -25.30 -7.90 -3.24
CA TYR A 497 -25.63 -6.49 -3.18
C TYR A 497 -27.00 -6.20 -2.54
N ASN A 498 -28.00 -7.08 -2.76
CA ASN A 498 -29.39 -6.87 -2.36
C ASN A 498 -29.77 -7.55 -1.05
N LYS A 499 -28.85 -8.29 -0.43
CA LYS A 499 -29.15 -9.11 0.75
C LYS A 499 -28.36 -8.64 1.97
N GLU A 500 -29.02 -8.60 3.12
CA GLU A 500 -28.36 -8.48 4.41
C GLU A 500 -27.67 -9.83 4.74
N VAL A 501 -26.44 -9.77 5.17
CA VAL A 501 -25.63 -10.95 5.54
C VAL A 501 -26.00 -11.41 6.93
N THR A 502 -26.34 -12.69 7.08
CA THR A 502 -26.63 -13.35 8.35
C THR A 502 -25.43 -14.18 8.86
N GLU A 503 -25.53 -14.67 10.09
CA GLU A 503 -24.52 -15.59 10.65
C GLU A 503 -24.46 -16.90 9.85
N GLU A 504 -25.61 -17.39 9.37
CA GLU A 504 -25.71 -18.59 8.54
C GLU A 504 -25.01 -18.40 7.19
N ASP A 505 -25.14 -17.22 6.57
CA ASP A 505 -24.45 -16.89 5.32
C ASP A 505 -22.91 -16.91 5.50
N ILE A 506 -22.42 -16.44 6.64
CA ILE A 506 -20.97 -16.48 6.96
C ILE A 506 -20.51 -17.93 7.11
N ILE A 507 -21.26 -18.76 7.84
CA ILE A 507 -20.93 -20.17 8.03
C ILE A 507 -20.94 -20.92 6.69
N GLU A 508 -21.96 -20.68 5.86
CA GLU A 508 -22.07 -21.30 4.53
C GLU A 508 -20.91 -20.89 3.63
N TYR A 509 -20.58 -19.58 3.62
CA TYR A 509 -19.45 -19.07 2.83
C TYR A 509 -18.13 -19.75 3.23
N LYS A 510 -17.84 -19.84 4.54
CA LYS A 510 -16.63 -20.49 5.05
C LYS A 510 -16.57 -21.97 4.66
N ASN A 511 -17.65 -22.69 4.83
CA ASN A 511 -17.75 -24.10 4.46
C ASN A 511 -17.53 -24.31 2.93
N ASN A 512 -18.09 -23.42 2.12
CA ASN A 512 -17.91 -23.46 0.66
C ASN A 512 -16.48 -23.08 0.26
N PHE A 513 -15.86 -22.08 0.93
CA PHE A 513 -14.48 -21.71 0.72
C PHE A 513 -13.55 -22.89 1.03
N GLU A 514 -13.68 -23.51 2.22
CA GLU A 514 -12.88 -24.66 2.61
C GLU A 514 -13.00 -25.81 1.61
N LYS A 515 -14.23 -26.15 1.20
CA LYS A 515 -14.46 -27.18 0.18
C LYS A 515 -13.76 -26.89 -1.16
N ASN A 516 -13.70 -25.63 -1.58
CA ASN A 516 -13.12 -25.23 -2.84
C ASN A 516 -11.61 -24.98 -2.74
N TYR A 517 -11.13 -24.62 -1.55
CA TYR A 517 -9.73 -24.37 -1.28
C TYR A 517 -8.92 -25.64 -1.11
N LEU A 518 -9.47 -26.63 -0.41
CA LEU A 518 -8.80 -27.91 -0.15
C LEU A 518 -8.84 -28.84 -1.37
N ILE A 519 -7.74 -29.55 -1.58
CA ILE A 519 -7.62 -30.59 -2.64
C ILE A 519 -8.24 -31.93 -2.22
N ASP A 520 -8.97 -31.98 -1.11
CA ASP A 520 -9.51 -33.22 -0.52
C ASP A 520 -10.34 -34.05 -1.48
N LYS A 521 -11.22 -33.40 -2.25
CA LYS A 521 -12.09 -34.10 -3.23
C LYS A 521 -11.31 -34.93 -4.24
N ASP A 522 -10.10 -34.45 -4.57
CA ASP A 522 -9.27 -35.11 -5.56
C ASP A 522 -8.58 -36.35 -5.03
N PHE A 523 -8.48 -36.48 -3.70
CA PHE A 523 -7.77 -37.55 -3.00
C PHE A 523 -8.62 -38.28 -1.99
N GLU A 524 -9.93 -38.00 -1.93
CA GLU A 524 -10.87 -38.66 -1.03
C GLU A 524 -10.82 -40.19 -1.26
N ASN A 525 -10.60 -40.95 -0.19
CA ASN A 525 -10.45 -42.41 -0.20
C ASN A 525 -9.24 -42.97 -1.01
N ILE A 526 -8.31 -42.12 -1.45
CA ILE A 526 -7.10 -42.57 -2.18
C ILE A 526 -5.89 -42.64 -1.25
N VAL A 527 -5.65 -41.58 -0.45
CA VAL A 527 -4.53 -41.47 0.49
C VAL A 527 -4.95 -40.87 1.81
N SER A 528 -4.18 -41.11 2.86
CA SER A 528 -4.16 -40.33 4.10
C SER A 528 -3.04 -39.29 4.08
N TRP A 529 -3.13 -38.31 4.97
CA TRP A 529 -2.21 -37.18 5.04
C TRP A 529 -1.44 -37.19 6.37
N GLU A 530 -0.13 -37.01 6.33
CA GLU A 530 0.70 -36.89 7.53
C GLU A 530 0.76 -35.43 7.98
N GLY A 531 0.40 -35.15 9.23
CA GLY A 531 0.51 -33.80 9.83
C GLY A 531 -0.18 -32.72 8.99
N ASN A 532 0.55 -31.69 8.58
CA ASN A 532 0.05 -30.54 7.80
C ASN A 532 0.22 -30.68 6.28
N THR A 533 0.68 -31.81 5.78
CA THR A 533 1.02 -32.02 4.37
C THR A 533 -0.09 -31.70 3.39
N LYS A 534 -1.34 -31.95 3.78
CA LYS A 534 -2.53 -31.56 3.03
C LYS A 534 -2.60 -30.05 2.81
N ASN A 535 -2.41 -29.27 3.88
CA ASN A 535 -2.48 -27.81 3.81
C ASN A 535 -1.30 -27.23 3.01
N GLU A 536 -0.10 -27.80 3.18
CA GLU A 536 1.10 -27.41 2.45
C GLU A 536 0.92 -27.61 0.95
N LEU A 537 0.45 -28.79 0.54
CA LEU A 537 0.23 -29.11 -0.86
C LEU A 537 -0.92 -28.32 -1.48
N THR A 538 -1.99 -28.11 -0.70
CA THR A 538 -3.10 -27.24 -1.10
C THR A 538 -2.61 -25.82 -1.35
N ALA A 539 -1.79 -25.28 -0.43
CA ALA A 539 -1.18 -23.96 -0.58
C ALA A 539 -0.31 -23.87 -1.84
N PHE A 540 0.53 -24.87 -2.10
CA PHE A 540 1.35 -24.93 -3.30
C PHE A 540 0.52 -24.92 -4.59
N ILE A 541 -0.48 -25.79 -4.68
CA ILE A 541 -1.36 -25.88 -5.86
C ILE A 541 -2.14 -24.58 -6.07
N ASN A 542 -2.53 -23.89 -5.00
CA ASN A 542 -3.21 -22.61 -5.09
C ASN A 542 -2.28 -21.42 -5.39
N LEU A 543 -0.96 -21.60 -5.33
CA LEU A 543 0.04 -20.59 -5.76
C LEU A 543 0.24 -20.55 -7.28
N VAL A 544 -0.11 -21.61 -8.01
CA VAL A 544 0.08 -21.68 -9.46
C VAL A 544 -1.13 -21.12 -10.20
N LYS A 545 -0.92 -20.79 -11.48
CA LYS A 545 -2.01 -20.35 -12.36
C LYS A 545 -3.08 -21.44 -12.48
N ILE A 546 -4.33 -21.05 -12.66
CA ILE A 546 -5.48 -21.97 -12.75
C ILE A 546 -5.27 -23.03 -13.84
N ALA A 547 -4.73 -22.62 -15.00
CA ALA A 547 -4.47 -23.55 -16.12
C ALA A 547 -3.48 -24.67 -15.76
N ASP A 548 -2.59 -24.42 -14.79
CA ASP A 548 -1.58 -25.39 -14.38
C ASP A 548 -2.05 -26.23 -13.18
N LYS A 549 -3.10 -25.80 -12.50
CA LYS A 549 -3.62 -26.43 -11.27
C LYS A 549 -4.15 -27.83 -11.51
N GLU A 550 -4.99 -28.02 -12.54
CA GLU A 550 -5.54 -29.32 -12.89
C GLU A 550 -4.43 -30.30 -13.30
N SER A 551 -3.42 -29.80 -14.03
CA SER A 551 -2.24 -30.57 -14.38
C SER A 551 -1.47 -31.04 -13.16
N LEU A 552 -1.23 -30.13 -12.18
CA LEU A 552 -0.52 -30.47 -10.95
C LEU A 552 -1.26 -31.47 -10.08
N VAL A 553 -2.58 -31.34 -9.96
CA VAL A 553 -3.42 -32.32 -9.25
C VAL A 553 -3.34 -33.68 -9.94
N GLN A 554 -3.39 -33.72 -11.26
CA GLN A 554 -3.27 -34.97 -12.02
C GLN A 554 -1.89 -35.61 -11.86
N GLU A 555 -0.81 -34.82 -11.95
CA GLU A 555 0.56 -35.29 -11.73
C GLU A 555 0.77 -35.86 -10.32
N LEU A 556 0.14 -35.25 -9.31
CA LEU A 556 0.18 -35.78 -7.95
C LEU A 556 -0.58 -37.11 -7.83
N LYS A 557 -1.76 -37.23 -8.49
CA LYS A 557 -2.51 -38.49 -8.57
C LYS A 557 -1.70 -39.60 -9.25
N ASP A 558 -1.01 -39.26 -10.31
CA ASP A 558 -0.15 -40.20 -11.04
C ASP A 558 1.04 -40.64 -10.15
N LEU A 559 1.68 -39.71 -9.42
CA LEU A 559 2.74 -40.02 -8.47
C LEU A 559 2.26 -40.96 -7.36
N VAL A 560 1.08 -40.68 -6.79
CA VAL A 560 0.45 -41.51 -5.75
C VAL A 560 0.24 -42.94 -6.29
N LYS A 561 -0.27 -43.07 -7.50
CA LYS A 561 -0.54 -44.34 -8.16
C LYS A 561 0.74 -45.09 -8.50
N GLU A 562 1.72 -44.43 -9.12
CA GLU A 562 3.00 -45.02 -9.51
C GLU A 562 3.78 -45.59 -8.34
N ARG A 563 3.76 -44.88 -7.21
CA ARG A 563 4.48 -45.29 -5.99
C ARG A 563 3.64 -46.11 -5.02
N ASN A 564 2.38 -46.39 -5.35
CA ASN A 564 1.41 -47.06 -4.47
C ASN A 564 1.34 -46.42 -3.08
N LEU A 565 1.31 -45.08 -3.03
CA LEU A 565 1.29 -44.36 -1.76
C LEU A 565 -0.08 -44.51 -1.10
N THR A 566 -0.09 -44.84 0.19
CA THR A 566 -1.29 -44.82 1.03
C THR A 566 -1.30 -43.62 1.98
N VAL A 567 -0.14 -42.96 2.14
CA VAL A 567 0.05 -41.76 2.96
C VAL A 567 0.90 -40.77 2.18
N ILE A 568 0.50 -39.50 2.16
CA ILE A 568 1.34 -38.40 1.67
C ILE A 568 2.09 -37.82 2.88
N THR A 569 3.42 -38.02 2.88
CA THR A 569 4.33 -37.55 3.93
C THR A 569 4.94 -36.20 3.55
N SER A 570 5.56 -35.53 4.53
CA SER A 570 6.30 -34.28 4.29
C SER A 570 7.40 -34.45 3.24
N GLU A 571 8.06 -35.62 3.19
CA GLU A 571 9.07 -35.92 2.16
C GLU A 571 8.48 -35.93 0.76
N VAL A 572 7.29 -36.51 0.58
CA VAL A 572 6.60 -36.56 -0.71
C VAL A 572 6.21 -35.15 -1.16
N VAL A 573 5.70 -34.30 -0.25
CA VAL A 573 5.35 -32.92 -0.57
C VAL A 573 6.60 -32.14 -0.97
N GLU A 574 7.67 -32.26 -0.20
CA GLU A 574 8.94 -31.57 -0.46
C GLU A 574 9.53 -32.00 -1.82
N GLU A 575 9.53 -33.29 -2.13
CA GLU A 575 9.98 -33.80 -3.43
C GLU A 575 9.10 -33.31 -4.59
N PHE A 576 7.78 -33.35 -4.42
CA PHE A 576 6.82 -32.87 -5.42
C PHE A 576 7.01 -31.39 -5.74
N VAL A 577 7.21 -30.56 -4.71
CA VAL A 577 7.46 -29.12 -4.85
C VAL A 577 8.83 -28.86 -5.47
N LYS A 578 9.89 -29.52 -4.98
CA LYS A 578 11.26 -29.34 -5.49
C LYS A 578 11.40 -29.70 -6.97
N ALA A 579 10.66 -30.67 -7.46
CA ALA A 579 10.68 -31.06 -8.87
C ALA A 579 10.08 -30.01 -9.81
N ARG A 580 9.31 -29.04 -9.28
CA ARG A 580 8.51 -28.05 -10.05
C ARG A 580 8.90 -26.60 -9.80
N VAL A 581 9.86 -26.39 -8.91
CA VAL A 581 10.34 -25.05 -8.53
C VAL A 581 11.84 -24.97 -8.78
N ASP A 582 12.27 -23.89 -9.42
CA ASP A 582 13.68 -23.59 -9.64
C ASP A 582 14.44 -23.60 -8.32
N GLU A 583 15.68 -24.06 -8.34
CA GLU A 583 16.50 -24.24 -7.13
C GLU A 583 16.65 -22.97 -6.29
N GLU A 584 16.77 -21.82 -6.95
CA GLU A 584 16.84 -20.49 -6.32
C GLU A 584 15.56 -20.09 -5.59
N ARG A 585 14.39 -20.58 -6.03
CA ARG A 585 13.06 -20.25 -5.47
C ARG A 585 12.59 -21.25 -4.42
N ARG A 586 13.22 -22.42 -4.33
CA ARG A 586 12.80 -23.50 -3.42
C ARG A 586 12.73 -23.08 -1.96
N PRO A 587 13.74 -22.41 -1.38
CA PRO A 587 13.70 -22.03 0.03
C PRO A 587 12.49 -21.19 0.38
N MET A 588 12.17 -20.22 -0.48
CA MET A 588 11.07 -19.32 -0.28
C MET A 588 9.70 -20.00 -0.47
N ILE A 589 9.53 -20.82 -1.49
CA ILE A 589 8.27 -21.57 -1.68
C ILE A 589 8.05 -22.49 -0.47
N MET A 590 9.07 -23.20 -0.01
CA MET A 590 8.98 -24.08 1.16
C MET A 590 8.63 -23.32 2.44
N TYR A 591 9.25 -22.15 2.67
CA TYR A 591 8.90 -21.29 3.78
C TYR A 591 7.44 -20.80 3.70
N PHE A 592 7.02 -20.37 2.52
CA PHE A 592 5.64 -19.90 2.27
C PHE A 592 4.61 -21.01 2.54
N LEU A 593 4.89 -22.23 2.08
CA LEU A 593 4.02 -23.39 2.34
C LEU A 593 3.91 -23.65 3.84
N ASN A 594 5.02 -23.57 4.57
CA ASN A 594 5.02 -23.71 6.03
C ASN A 594 4.23 -22.60 6.73
N LEU A 595 4.33 -21.36 6.25
CA LEU A 595 3.55 -20.23 6.79
C LEU A 595 2.05 -20.43 6.57
N LEU A 596 1.64 -20.83 5.36
CA LEU A 596 0.23 -21.07 5.03
C LEU A 596 -0.35 -22.33 5.70
N SER A 597 0.48 -23.35 5.91
CA SER A 597 0.05 -24.60 6.56
C SER A 597 -0.22 -24.46 8.06
N ARG A 598 0.32 -23.41 8.70
CA ARG A 598 0.09 -23.12 10.14
C ARG A 598 -1.28 -22.53 10.43
N ARG A 599 -2.09 -22.25 9.42
CA ARG A 599 -3.48 -21.81 9.61
C ARG A 599 -4.31 -22.98 10.16
N LYS A 600 -4.70 -22.87 11.41
CA LYS A 600 -5.71 -23.74 12.05
C LYS A 600 -7.06 -23.11 11.95
#